data_e78002934c42a0e707762e5783bb8c72
#
_entry.id   e78002934c42a0e707762e5783bb8c72
#
_cell.length_a   1.000
_cell.length_b   1.000
_cell.length_c   1.000
_cell.angle_alpha   90.00
_cell.angle_beta   90.00
_cell.angle_gamma   90.00
#
_symmetry.space_group_name_H-M   'P 1'
#
loop_
_entity.id
_entity.type
_entity.pdbx_description
1 polymer ?
#
loop_
_entity_poly.entity_id
_entity_poly.type
_entity_poly.pdbx_seq_one_letter_code
_entity_poly.pdbx_strand_id
1 'polypeptide(L)'
;MASEAKIHVLGVGSDGMAGLTARGRELLQQADVVLGSEHALGLVAELKAQRVKIGSDLGETVQFLEANLGKRKMAVVASGDPLFYGVARYLCDRLGKERFEVLPHVSTMQLAFARIKESWEEAYLTNLATHSLEEVVDRIRTAETVGLFTSEKEGPPTIARQLLARGIDYFRAYVCENLGAPDERVTQGELSDIQDMEFAPLNVMILKRKPGRPDQPRAGARFRRFGNPDDVFAQSRPKSGLITQAEVRAIALAQLDVQPESVVWDIGAGSGAVAIEAAQLAHLGMVYAIEQDVADYHLIVANAQTFGLRSLTAVHGMAPAVFDGLPAPDAIFIGGLGKEVARLIEAAYGALRPGGRLVVNVASLDNLSAVYAALKHFGRPVSALLVNLARGTEQLETLRFEAVNPTFLLGVTKGNGK
;
A
#
# COMPACT_ATOMS: atom_id res chain seq x y z
N MET A 1 30.63 -15.62 34.44
CA MET A 1 30.19 -14.27 34.01
C MET A 1 28.92 -13.97 34.79
N ALA A 2 28.90 -12.93 35.62
CA ALA A 2 27.73 -12.52 36.35
C ALA A 2 26.66 -12.12 35.32
N SER A 3 25.44 -12.66 35.42
CA SER A 3 24.32 -12.27 34.60
C SER A 3 24.08 -10.76 34.80
N GLU A 4 24.37 -9.95 33.79
CA GLU A 4 24.02 -8.54 33.80
C GLU A 4 22.51 -8.39 34.11
N ALA A 5 22.17 -7.56 35.10
CA ALA A 5 20.82 -7.35 35.53
C ALA A 5 20.01 -6.75 34.36
N LYS A 6 19.05 -7.52 33.85
CA LYS A 6 18.18 -7.08 32.73
C LYS A 6 16.88 -6.46 33.24
N ILE A 7 16.38 -5.52 32.50
CA ILE A 7 15.02 -4.98 32.63
C ILE A 7 14.10 -5.87 31.82
N HIS A 8 13.05 -6.42 32.44
CA HIS A 8 12.09 -7.28 31.75
C HIS A 8 10.93 -6.43 31.22
N VAL A 9 10.65 -6.51 29.92
CA VAL A 9 9.49 -5.85 29.31
C VAL A 9 8.47 -6.90 28.91
N LEU A 10 7.31 -6.89 29.54
CA LEU A 10 6.32 -7.94 29.38
C LEU A 10 5.03 -7.40 28.78
N GLY A 11 4.56 -8.08 27.74
CA GLY A 11 3.21 -7.90 27.25
C GLY A 11 2.19 -8.53 28.20
N VAL A 12 1.04 -7.86 28.37
CA VAL A 12 -0.05 -8.34 29.22
C VAL A 12 -1.37 -8.19 28.45
N GLY A 13 -2.17 -9.25 28.42
CA GLY A 13 -3.53 -9.23 27.87
C GLY A 13 -4.56 -8.79 28.90
N SER A 14 -5.82 -8.65 28.47
CA SER A 14 -6.96 -8.31 29.33
C SER A 14 -7.23 -9.38 30.42
N ASP A 15 -6.73 -10.59 30.23
CA ASP A 15 -6.72 -11.70 31.20
C ASP A 15 -5.65 -11.56 32.29
N GLY A 16 -4.87 -10.47 32.27
CA GLY A 16 -3.91 -10.11 33.31
C GLY A 16 -2.86 -11.19 33.55
N MET A 17 -2.61 -11.50 34.82
CA MET A 17 -1.65 -12.53 35.23
C MET A 17 -1.99 -13.94 34.74
N ALA A 18 -3.26 -14.24 34.46
CA ALA A 18 -3.69 -15.57 34.00
C ALA A 18 -3.20 -15.88 32.58
N GLY A 19 -3.18 -14.89 31.70
CA GLY A 19 -2.71 -15.02 30.31
C GLY A 19 -1.20 -15.07 30.13
N LEU A 20 -0.44 -14.73 31.15
CA LEU A 20 1.01 -14.76 31.07
C LEU A 20 1.57 -16.17 31.00
N THR A 21 2.65 -16.33 30.25
CA THR A 21 3.47 -17.55 30.29
C THR A 21 4.01 -17.78 31.72
N ALA A 22 4.37 -19.02 32.06
CA ALA A 22 4.96 -19.33 33.35
C ALA A 22 6.20 -18.45 33.62
N ARG A 23 7.04 -18.23 32.60
CA ARG A 23 8.23 -17.36 32.68
C ARG A 23 7.84 -15.91 32.95
N GLY A 24 6.83 -15.37 32.26
CA GLY A 24 6.36 -13.99 32.46
C GLY A 24 5.85 -13.77 33.89
N ARG A 25 5.05 -14.71 34.40
CA ARG A 25 4.55 -14.68 35.81
C ARG A 25 5.68 -14.69 36.82
N GLU A 26 6.64 -15.57 36.65
CA GLU A 26 7.82 -15.67 37.54
C GLU A 26 8.58 -14.33 37.60
N LEU A 27 8.85 -13.74 36.43
CA LEU A 27 9.59 -12.47 36.36
C LEU A 27 8.83 -11.33 37.04
N LEU A 28 7.53 -11.23 36.84
CA LEU A 28 6.72 -10.20 37.49
C LEU A 28 6.60 -10.40 39.01
N GLN A 29 6.48 -11.65 39.47
CA GLN A 29 6.45 -11.98 40.90
C GLN A 29 7.76 -11.68 41.61
N GLN A 30 8.89 -11.78 40.91
CA GLN A 30 10.22 -11.49 41.44
C GLN A 30 10.63 -10.01 41.31
N ALA A 31 9.84 -9.19 40.63
CA ALA A 31 10.14 -7.77 40.42
C ALA A 31 9.98 -6.97 41.72
N ASP A 32 10.94 -6.11 42.02
CA ASP A 32 10.85 -5.11 43.10
C ASP A 32 10.01 -3.93 42.68
N VAL A 33 10.08 -3.59 41.36
CA VAL A 33 9.36 -2.46 40.74
C VAL A 33 8.73 -2.89 39.43
N VAL A 34 7.46 -2.52 39.24
CA VAL A 34 6.71 -2.70 37.99
C VAL A 34 6.29 -1.33 37.46
N LEU A 35 6.74 -1.01 36.24
CA LEU A 35 6.40 0.22 35.55
C LEU A 35 5.37 -0.08 34.45
N GLY A 36 4.45 0.84 34.18
CA GLY A 36 3.47 0.68 33.10
C GLY A 36 2.50 1.85 33.02
N SER A 37 1.70 1.87 31.95
CA SER A 37 0.52 2.76 31.92
C SER A 37 -0.45 2.39 33.04
N GLU A 38 -1.34 3.30 33.39
CA GLU A 38 -2.35 3.04 34.43
C GLU A 38 -3.19 1.80 34.09
N HIS A 39 -3.58 1.66 32.84
CA HIS A 39 -4.31 0.48 32.35
C HIS A 39 -3.49 -0.82 32.50
N ALA A 40 -2.23 -0.84 32.03
CA ALA A 40 -1.37 -2.03 32.13
C ALA A 40 -1.05 -2.42 33.57
N LEU A 41 -0.84 -1.45 34.45
CA LEU A 41 -0.66 -1.70 35.89
C LEU A 41 -1.94 -2.25 36.54
N GLY A 42 -3.11 -1.82 36.08
CA GLY A 42 -4.41 -2.37 36.50
C GLY A 42 -4.56 -3.86 36.20
N LEU A 43 -4.04 -4.32 35.06
CA LEU A 43 -4.09 -5.73 34.64
C LEU A 43 -3.25 -6.67 35.53
N VAL A 44 -2.30 -6.13 36.28
CA VAL A 44 -1.41 -6.87 37.21
C VAL A 44 -1.54 -6.37 38.64
N ALA A 45 -2.73 -5.92 39.00
CA ALA A 45 -3.01 -5.26 40.28
C ALA A 45 -2.71 -6.10 41.51
N GLU A 46 -2.65 -7.42 41.43
CA GLU A 46 -2.41 -8.36 42.50
C GLU A 46 -0.91 -8.45 42.93
N LEU A 47 0.01 -7.85 42.13
CA LEU A 47 1.44 -7.88 42.45
C LEU A 47 1.76 -7.00 43.68
N LYS A 48 2.65 -7.50 44.53
CA LYS A 48 3.15 -6.78 45.73
C LYS A 48 4.25 -5.77 45.42
N ALA A 49 4.79 -5.76 44.20
CA ALA A 49 5.87 -4.88 43.76
C ALA A 49 5.48 -3.39 43.85
N GLN A 50 6.45 -2.50 44.00
CA GLN A 50 6.23 -1.07 43.88
C GLN A 50 5.75 -0.77 42.45
N ARG A 51 4.66 -0.03 42.31
CA ARG A 51 4.12 0.38 40.99
C ARG A 51 4.57 1.79 40.66
N VAL A 52 5.05 1.99 39.43
CA VAL A 52 5.48 3.28 38.90
C VAL A 52 4.70 3.52 37.61
N LYS A 53 3.87 4.56 37.57
CA LYS A 53 3.12 4.93 36.38
C LYS A 53 4.06 5.55 35.35
N ILE A 54 4.01 5.04 34.13
CA ILE A 54 4.63 5.66 32.94
C ILE A 54 3.70 6.79 32.47
N GLY A 55 4.22 8.00 32.49
CA GLY A 55 3.52 9.19 32.01
C GLY A 55 3.69 9.43 30.51
N SER A 56 3.29 10.59 30.05
CA SER A 56 3.49 11.06 28.66
C SER A 56 4.97 11.36 28.35
N ASP A 57 5.74 11.78 29.36
CA ASP A 57 7.18 11.95 29.24
C ASP A 57 7.92 10.63 29.52
N LEU A 58 8.33 9.95 28.45
CA LEU A 58 9.11 8.72 28.55
C LEU A 58 10.56 8.97 29.00
N GLY A 59 11.04 10.20 28.96
CA GLY A 59 12.37 10.57 29.46
C GLY A 59 12.51 10.34 30.95
N GLU A 60 11.46 10.67 31.76
CA GLU A 60 11.44 10.37 33.19
C GLU A 60 11.53 8.87 33.47
N THR A 61 10.85 8.05 32.64
CA THR A 61 10.92 6.59 32.74
C THR A 61 12.31 6.08 32.46
N VAL A 62 13.01 6.59 31.44
CA VAL A 62 14.38 6.25 31.11
C VAL A 62 15.32 6.58 32.28
N GLN A 63 15.22 7.78 32.84
CA GLN A 63 16.03 8.20 34.00
C GLN A 63 15.78 7.31 35.21
N PHE A 64 14.52 6.94 35.49
CA PHE A 64 14.20 6.03 36.59
C PHE A 64 14.81 4.64 36.39
N LEU A 65 14.70 4.08 35.19
CA LEU A 65 15.27 2.78 34.86
C LEU A 65 16.80 2.78 34.98
N GLU A 66 17.45 3.82 34.47
CA GLU A 66 18.90 3.97 34.51
C GLU A 66 19.43 4.09 35.94
N ALA A 67 18.78 4.91 36.77
CA ALA A 67 19.15 5.11 38.18
C ALA A 67 19.04 3.84 39.05
N ASN A 68 18.16 2.88 38.66
CA ASN A 68 17.86 1.66 39.40
C ASN A 68 18.47 0.39 38.76
N LEU A 69 19.09 0.50 37.58
CA LEU A 69 19.70 -0.63 36.88
C LEU A 69 20.78 -1.30 37.75
N GLY A 70 20.68 -2.62 37.89
CA GLY A 70 21.60 -3.40 38.75
C GLY A 70 21.34 -3.30 40.27
N LYS A 71 20.46 -2.40 40.71
CA LYS A 71 20.13 -2.23 42.14
C LYS A 71 18.80 -2.89 42.50
N ARG A 72 17.88 -2.95 41.56
CA ARG A 72 16.50 -3.46 41.72
C ARG A 72 16.10 -4.33 40.55
N LYS A 73 15.29 -5.35 40.77
CA LYS A 73 14.65 -6.14 39.73
C LYS A 73 13.47 -5.35 39.16
N MET A 74 13.59 -4.90 37.91
CA MET A 74 12.60 -4.03 37.27
C MET A 74 11.87 -4.77 36.16
N ALA A 75 10.55 -4.60 36.13
CA ALA A 75 9.70 -5.03 35.04
C ALA A 75 8.91 -3.84 34.46
N VAL A 76 8.74 -3.81 33.16
CA VAL A 76 7.87 -2.88 32.45
C VAL A 76 6.73 -3.69 31.86
N VAL A 77 5.49 -3.32 32.15
CA VAL A 77 4.30 -3.98 31.60
C VAL A 77 3.65 -3.09 30.54
N ALA A 78 3.26 -3.70 29.43
CA ALA A 78 2.57 -3.04 28.34
C ALA A 78 1.42 -3.91 27.84
N SER A 79 0.33 -3.30 27.36
CA SER A 79 -0.76 -4.05 26.78
C SER A 79 -0.36 -4.71 25.47
N GLY A 80 -0.63 -6.00 25.30
CA GLY A 80 -0.34 -6.76 24.10
C GLY A 80 1.17 -6.97 23.85
N ASP A 81 1.64 -6.67 22.64
CA ASP A 81 3.06 -6.80 22.30
C ASP A 81 3.81 -5.47 22.56
N PRO A 82 4.79 -5.45 23.47
CA PRO A 82 5.54 -4.24 23.80
C PRO A 82 6.35 -3.63 22.65
N LEU A 83 6.65 -4.40 21.60
CA LEU A 83 7.37 -3.95 20.42
C LEU A 83 6.45 -3.49 19.29
N PHE A 84 5.16 -3.84 19.35
CA PHE A 84 4.22 -3.46 18.32
C PHE A 84 3.50 -2.15 18.70
N TYR A 85 4.03 -1.03 18.24
CA TYR A 85 3.62 0.34 18.65
C TYR A 85 3.71 0.59 20.16
N GLY A 86 4.51 -0.22 20.86
CA GLY A 86 4.66 -0.20 22.31
C GLY A 86 5.92 0.54 22.78
N VAL A 87 6.00 0.69 24.11
CA VAL A 87 7.07 1.44 24.79
C VAL A 87 8.45 0.81 24.68
N ALA A 88 8.54 -0.51 24.44
CA ALA A 88 9.81 -1.25 24.46
C ALA A 88 10.82 -0.73 23.46
N ARG A 89 10.39 -0.38 22.25
CA ARG A 89 11.28 0.18 21.21
C ARG A 89 12.00 1.43 21.72
N TYR A 90 11.25 2.38 22.26
CA TYR A 90 11.81 3.64 22.75
C TYR A 90 12.82 3.39 23.88
N LEU A 91 12.49 2.53 24.84
CA LEU A 91 13.36 2.21 25.96
C LEU A 91 14.64 1.51 25.50
N CYS A 92 14.53 0.54 24.59
CA CYS A 92 15.68 -0.16 24.02
C CYS A 92 16.63 0.76 23.23
N ASP A 93 16.06 1.71 22.47
CA ASP A 93 16.85 2.66 21.68
C ASP A 93 17.59 3.67 22.58
N ARG A 94 17.04 4.01 23.76
CA ARG A 94 17.63 4.97 24.70
C ARG A 94 18.65 4.35 25.65
N LEU A 95 18.40 3.14 26.13
CA LEU A 95 19.21 2.50 27.19
C LEU A 95 20.14 1.39 26.67
N GLY A 96 19.98 0.96 25.41
CA GLY A 96 20.71 -0.18 24.81
C GLY A 96 19.92 -1.48 24.91
N LYS A 97 19.80 -2.19 23.78
CA LYS A 97 18.98 -3.41 23.61
C LYS A 97 19.43 -4.56 24.51
N GLU A 98 20.72 -4.65 24.77
CA GLU A 98 21.35 -5.70 25.59
C GLU A 98 20.87 -5.68 27.04
N ARG A 99 20.38 -4.56 27.53
CA ARG A 99 19.85 -4.38 28.90
C ARG A 99 18.43 -4.88 29.07
N PHE A 100 17.79 -5.33 27.99
CA PHE A 100 16.39 -5.74 28.03
C PHE A 100 16.18 -7.21 27.70
N GLU A 101 15.17 -7.79 28.32
CA GLU A 101 14.54 -9.03 27.90
C GLU A 101 13.06 -8.72 27.64
N VAL A 102 12.60 -8.91 26.38
CA VAL A 102 11.23 -8.60 25.97
C VAL A 102 10.45 -9.90 25.80
N LEU A 103 9.34 -10.01 26.51
CA LEU A 103 8.40 -11.12 26.42
C LEU A 103 7.08 -10.60 25.82
N PRO A 104 6.81 -10.87 24.54
CA PRO A 104 5.57 -10.40 23.91
C PRO A 104 4.35 -11.17 24.41
N HIS A 105 3.20 -10.53 24.30
CA HIS A 105 1.88 -11.15 24.42
C HIS A 105 1.11 -10.93 23.11
N VAL A 106 -0.02 -11.63 22.94
CA VAL A 106 -0.89 -11.43 21.79
C VAL A 106 -1.36 -9.96 21.77
N SER A 107 -1.10 -9.25 20.67
CA SER A 107 -1.53 -7.86 20.52
C SER A 107 -3.03 -7.75 20.27
N THR A 108 -3.63 -6.61 20.62
CA THR A 108 -5.05 -6.34 20.29
C THR A 108 -5.31 -6.35 18.78
N MET A 109 -4.31 -6.00 17.98
CA MET A 109 -4.38 -6.12 16.51
C MET A 109 -4.50 -7.59 16.08
N GLN A 110 -3.67 -8.49 16.63
CA GLN A 110 -3.77 -9.93 16.35
C GLN A 110 -5.12 -10.51 16.80
N LEU A 111 -5.61 -10.09 17.98
CA LEU A 111 -6.94 -10.50 18.44
C LEU A 111 -8.04 -10.01 17.49
N ALA A 112 -7.97 -8.77 17.02
CA ALA A 112 -8.94 -8.21 16.08
C ALA A 112 -9.02 -9.05 14.79
N PHE A 113 -7.87 -9.35 14.19
CA PHE A 113 -7.81 -10.21 13.00
C PHE A 113 -8.32 -11.64 13.27
N ALA A 114 -8.01 -12.20 14.42
CA ALA A 114 -8.52 -13.51 14.82
C ALA A 114 -10.06 -13.52 14.96
N ARG A 115 -10.65 -12.44 15.50
CA ARG A 115 -12.12 -12.33 15.65
C ARG A 115 -12.84 -12.27 14.31
N ILE A 116 -12.26 -11.59 13.34
CA ILE A 116 -12.84 -11.51 11.98
C ILE A 116 -12.40 -12.65 11.06
N LYS A 117 -11.48 -13.53 11.52
CA LYS A 117 -10.97 -14.71 10.80
C LYS A 117 -10.28 -14.35 9.48
N GLU A 118 -9.54 -13.25 9.48
CA GLU A 118 -8.74 -12.79 8.35
C GLU A 118 -7.24 -12.89 8.65
N SER A 119 -6.43 -13.13 7.61
CA SER A 119 -4.98 -13.03 7.72
C SER A 119 -4.54 -11.58 7.77
N TRP A 120 -3.50 -11.29 8.57
CA TRP A 120 -2.89 -9.96 8.67
C TRP A 120 -1.51 -9.89 8.01
N GLU A 121 -1.09 -10.97 7.36
CA GLU A 121 0.24 -11.13 6.78
C GLU A 121 0.56 -10.04 5.73
N GLU A 122 -0.42 -9.69 4.89
CA GLU A 122 -0.28 -8.65 3.88
C GLU A 122 -1.05 -7.36 4.23
N ALA A 123 -1.54 -7.24 5.46
CA ALA A 123 -2.32 -6.09 5.87
C ALA A 123 -1.41 -4.86 6.09
N TYR A 124 -1.89 -3.70 5.69
CA TYR A 124 -1.30 -2.44 6.10
C TYR A 124 -1.72 -2.12 7.54
N LEU A 125 -0.77 -2.11 8.47
CA LEU A 125 -1.01 -1.84 9.88
C LEU A 125 -0.44 -0.47 10.25
N THR A 126 -1.22 0.34 10.98
CA THR A 126 -0.77 1.65 11.46
C THR A 126 -1.46 2.07 12.75
N ASN A 127 -0.91 3.11 13.40
CA ASN A 127 -1.43 3.67 14.63
C ASN A 127 -1.74 5.16 14.44
N LEU A 128 -3.01 5.53 14.52
CA LEU A 128 -3.49 6.91 14.34
C LEU A 128 -3.25 7.81 15.55
N ALA A 129 -2.69 7.29 16.64
CA ALA A 129 -2.14 8.13 17.71
C ALA A 129 -0.77 8.74 17.34
N THR A 130 -0.05 8.13 16.38
CA THR A 130 1.29 8.55 15.95
C THR A 130 1.34 9.08 14.53
N HIS A 131 0.37 8.74 13.71
CA HIS A 131 0.23 9.18 12.32
C HIS A 131 -1.21 9.62 12.08
N SER A 132 -1.42 10.81 11.55
CA SER A 132 -2.76 11.26 11.19
C SER A 132 -3.33 10.44 10.03
N LEU A 133 -4.66 10.38 9.91
CA LEU A 133 -5.32 9.72 8.79
C LEU A 133 -4.90 10.34 7.45
N GLU A 134 -4.67 11.66 7.41
CA GLU A 134 -4.18 12.39 6.23
C GLU A 134 -2.85 11.82 5.70
N GLU A 135 -1.91 11.52 6.59
CA GLU A 135 -0.59 10.98 6.24
C GLU A 135 -0.66 9.53 5.70
N VAL A 136 -1.65 8.77 6.14
CA VAL A 136 -1.74 7.33 5.83
C VAL A 136 -2.81 6.98 4.80
N VAL A 137 -3.66 7.94 4.41
CA VAL A 137 -4.83 7.70 3.54
C VAL A 137 -4.45 7.07 2.19
N ASP A 138 -3.34 7.49 1.59
CA ASP A 138 -2.91 6.96 0.30
C ASP A 138 -2.46 5.49 0.42
N ARG A 139 -1.88 5.09 1.56
CA ARG A 139 -1.57 3.68 1.85
C ARG A 139 -2.84 2.87 2.12
N ILE A 140 -3.83 3.45 2.81
CA ILE A 140 -5.16 2.84 2.98
C ILE A 140 -5.79 2.59 1.62
N ARG A 141 -5.79 3.57 0.73
CA ARG A 141 -6.32 3.44 -0.64
C ARG A 141 -5.72 2.28 -1.40
N THR A 142 -4.47 1.97 -1.16
CA THR A 142 -3.72 0.95 -1.89
C THR A 142 -3.77 -0.44 -1.26
N ALA A 143 -4.23 -0.59 -0.02
CA ALA A 143 -4.24 -1.86 0.69
C ALA A 143 -5.53 -2.66 0.45
N GLU A 144 -5.43 -4.00 0.47
CA GLU A 144 -6.57 -4.92 0.49
C GLU A 144 -7.18 -5.03 1.88
N THR A 145 -6.31 -5.01 2.88
CA THR A 145 -6.70 -5.09 4.29
C THR A 145 -5.89 -4.08 5.09
N VAL A 146 -6.56 -3.35 5.97
CA VAL A 146 -5.95 -2.33 6.81
C VAL A 146 -6.31 -2.59 8.26
N GLY A 147 -5.33 -2.54 9.15
CA GLY A 147 -5.55 -2.55 10.60
C GLY A 147 -5.13 -1.21 11.21
N LEU A 148 -6.05 -0.56 11.90
CA LEU A 148 -5.86 0.75 12.49
C LEU A 148 -5.99 0.67 14.02
N PHE A 149 -4.93 1.03 14.76
CA PHE A 149 -5.13 1.51 16.11
C PHE A 149 -5.71 2.92 16.03
N THR A 150 -6.84 3.12 16.67
CA THR A 150 -7.55 4.41 16.69
C THR A 150 -7.04 5.32 17.79
N SER A 151 -7.49 6.56 17.80
CA SER A 151 -7.19 7.54 18.84
C SER A 151 -8.46 8.29 19.23
N GLU A 152 -8.41 9.06 20.32
CA GLU A 152 -9.55 9.93 20.73
C GLU A 152 -9.96 10.92 19.62
N LYS A 153 -8.98 11.42 18.85
CA LYS A 153 -9.24 12.37 17.75
C LYS A 153 -9.74 11.64 16.49
N GLU A 154 -9.22 10.47 16.22
CA GLU A 154 -9.50 9.66 15.04
C GLU A 154 -10.07 8.31 15.46
N GLY A 155 -11.28 8.36 16.03
CA GLY A 155 -12.09 7.18 16.31
C GLY A 155 -12.81 6.66 15.06
N PRO A 156 -13.39 5.45 15.13
CA PRO A 156 -14.01 4.80 13.96
C PRO A 156 -15.03 5.65 13.21
N PRO A 157 -15.93 6.42 13.85
CA PRO A 157 -16.87 7.29 13.14
C PRO A 157 -16.16 8.42 12.36
N THR A 158 -15.12 9.01 12.94
CA THR A 158 -14.35 10.08 12.30
C THR A 158 -13.57 9.55 11.11
N ILE A 159 -12.94 8.38 11.24
CA ILE A 159 -12.25 7.68 10.16
C ILE A 159 -13.23 7.41 9.01
N ALA A 160 -14.39 6.83 9.31
CA ALA A 160 -15.40 6.51 8.30
C ALA A 160 -15.84 7.77 7.52
N ARG A 161 -16.20 8.87 8.23
CA ARG A 161 -16.56 10.15 7.59
C ARG A 161 -15.45 10.69 6.70
N GLN A 162 -14.22 10.68 7.18
CA GLN A 162 -13.08 11.20 6.41
C GLN A 162 -12.77 10.35 5.17
N LEU A 163 -12.91 9.03 5.24
CA LEU A 163 -12.74 8.14 4.08
C LEU A 163 -13.86 8.36 3.06
N LEU A 164 -15.12 8.42 3.50
CA LEU A 164 -16.27 8.70 2.62
C LEU A 164 -16.16 10.06 1.94
N ALA A 165 -15.74 11.10 2.65
CA ALA A 165 -15.52 12.44 2.07
C ALA A 165 -14.43 12.46 0.97
N ARG A 166 -13.56 11.46 0.95
CA ARG A 166 -12.53 11.26 -0.09
C ARG A 166 -12.94 10.27 -1.19
N GLY A 167 -14.20 9.84 -1.21
CA GLY A 167 -14.71 8.84 -2.16
C GLY A 167 -14.21 7.42 -1.89
N ILE A 168 -13.72 7.14 -0.68
CA ILE A 168 -13.25 5.81 -0.27
C ILE A 168 -14.42 5.08 0.41
N ASP A 169 -15.33 4.49 -0.38
CA ASP A 169 -16.54 3.78 0.07
C ASP A 169 -16.47 2.25 -0.13
N TYR A 170 -15.36 1.79 -0.66
CA TYR A 170 -15.16 0.41 -1.10
C TYR A 170 -14.54 -0.50 -0.05
N PHE A 171 -14.54 -0.09 1.22
CA PHE A 171 -14.17 -0.93 2.35
C PHE A 171 -15.40 -1.35 3.17
N ARG A 172 -15.33 -2.58 3.65
CA ARG A 172 -16.14 -3.05 4.77
C ARG A 172 -15.33 -2.82 6.05
N ALA A 173 -15.95 -2.26 7.06
CA ALA A 173 -15.31 -1.96 8.31
C ALA A 173 -15.68 -2.98 9.38
N TYR A 174 -14.71 -3.31 10.23
CA TYR A 174 -14.88 -4.07 11.45
C TYR A 174 -14.30 -3.25 12.59
N VAL A 175 -15.09 -2.95 13.60
CA VAL A 175 -14.65 -2.27 14.81
C VAL A 175 -14.66 -3.28 15.95
N CYS A 176 -13.48 -3.55 16.49
CA CYS A 176 -13.26 -4.54 17.55
C CYS A 176 -12.95 -3.80 18.84
N GLU A 177 -13.86 -3.86 19.80
CA GLU A 177 -13.82 -3.10 21.05
C GLU A 177 -13.51 -4.03 22.23
N ASN A 178 -12.74 -3.51 23.20
CA ASN A 178 -12.44 -4.16 24.48
C ASN A 178 -11.97 -5.62 24.35
N LEU A 179 -11.16 -5.89 23.33
CA LEU A 179 -10.73 -7.24 22.95
C LEU A 179 -10.09 -7.99 24.13
N GLY A 180 -10.60 -9.20 24.37
CA GLY A 180 -10.17 -10.07 25.47
C GLY A 180 -10.84 -9.76 26.81
N ALA A 181 -11.67 -8.71 26.91
CA ALA A 181 -12.44 -8.38 28.10
C ALA A 181 -13.88 -8.99 28.04
N PRO A 182 -14.60 -9.10 29.17
CA PRO A 182 -15.96 -9.64 29.19
C PRO A 182 -16.98 -8.87 28.33
N ASP A 183 -16.73 -7.59 28.09
CA ASP A 183 -17.51 -6.68 27.26
C ASP A 183 -16.96 -6.51 25.84
N GLU A 184 -16.18 -7.49 25.37
CA GLU A 184 -15.69 -7.53 24.00
C GLU A 184 -16.84 -7.46 23.00
N ARG A 185 -16.71 -6.56 22.00
CA ARG A 185 -17.70 -6.41 20.94
C ARG A 185 -17.00 -6.28 19.58
N VAL A 186 -17.54 -6.95 18.58
CA VAL A 186 -17.12 -6.80 17.19
C VAL A 186 -18.32 -6.32 16.37
N THR A 187 -18.21 -5.12 15.84
CA THR A 187 -19.21 -4.50 14.97
C THR A 187 -18.71 -4.53 13.53
N GLN A 188 -19.51 -5.08 12.61
CA GLN A 188 -19.25 -5.09 11.18
C GLN A 188 -20.28 -4.22 10.46
N GLY A 189 -19.83 -3.40 9.51
CA GLY A 189 -20.73 -2.55 8.72
C GLY A 189 -20.05 -1.91 7.53
N GLU A 190 -20.86 -1.18 6.76
CA GLU A 190 -20.36 -0.27 5.75
C GLU A 190 -19.83 1.00 6.43
N LEU A 191 -18.92 1.72 5.76
CA LEU A 191 -18.41 2.99 6.32
C LEU A 191 -19.54 3.99 6.57
N SER A 192 -20.59 3.98 5.73
CA SER A 192 -21.81 4.79 5.91
C SER A 192 -22.55 4.49 7.20
N ASP A 193 -22.50 3.25 7.68
CA ASP A 193 -23.17 2.86 8.93
C ASP A 193 -22.28 3.22 10.13
N ILE A 194 -20.96 2.93 10.01
CA ILE A 194 -20.00 3.17 11.09
C ILE A 194 -19.88 4.66 11.46
N GLN A 195 -20.04 5.56 10.51
CA GLN A 195 -19.89 7.01 10.74
C GLN A 195 -20.87 7.60 11.77
N ASP A 196 -22.01 6.92 11.99
CA ASP A 196 -23.11 7.38 12.85
C ASP A 196 -23.25 6.54 14.13
N MET A 197 -22.31 5.62 14.38
CA MET A 197 -22.30 4.76 15.58
C MET A 197 -21.37 5.31 16.65
N GLU A 198 -21.55 4.84 17.90
CA GLU A 198 -20.67 5.10 19.02
C GLU A 198 -19.88 3.85 19.40
N PHE A 199 -18.61 4.02 19.76
CA PHE A 199 -17.68 2.96 20.09
C PHE A 199 -16.92 3.26 21.37
N ALA A 200 -16.54 2.20 22.09
CA ALA A 200 -15.67 2.31 23.26
C ALA A 200 -14.29 2.88 22.86
N PRO A 201 -13.60 3.62 23.75
CA PRO A 201 -12.30 4.22 23.44
C PRO A 201 -11.21 3.20 23.07
N LEU A 202 -11.24 2.01 23.71
CA LEU A 202 -10.29 0.94 23.42
C LEU A 202 -10.80 0.09 22.26
N ASN A 203 -10.41 0.46 21.05
CA ASN A 203 -10.83 -0.28 19.86
C ASN A 203 -9.72 -0.36 18.80
N VAL A 204 -9.90 -1.33 17.92
CA VAL A 204 -9.12 -1.52 16.67
C VAL A 204 -10.12 -1.53 15.52
N MET A 205 -9.85 -0.75 14.48
CA MET A 205 -10.66 -0.76 13.27
C MET A 205 -9.92 -1.53 12.16
N ILE A 206 -10.59 -2.51 11.56
CA ILE A 206 -10.08 -3.21 10.38
C ILE A 206 -10.94 -2.83 9.19
N LEU A 207 -10.28 -2.48 8.09
CA LEU A 207 -10.92 -2.19 6.81
C LEU A 207 -10.56 -3.32 5.84
N LYS A 208 -11.57 -3.97 5.30
CA LYS A 208 -11.42 -5.01 4.27
C LYS A 208 -12.00 -4.49 2.97
N ARG A 209 -11.18 -4.52 1.90
CA ARG A 209 -11.65 -4.10 0.57
C ARG A 209 -12.74 -5.01 0.05
N LYS A 210 -13.78 -4.43 -0.54
CA LYS A 210 -14.87 -5.17 -1.18
C LYS A 210 -14.38 -5.78 -2.49
N PRO A 211 -14.65 -7.06 -2.76
CA PRO A 211 -14.23 -7.70 -4.02
C PRO A 211 -14.77 -6.96 -5.24
N GLY A 212 -13.93 -6.79 -6.26
CA GLY A 212 -14.32 -6.18 -7.54
C GLY A 212 -14.64 -4.69 -7.47
N ARG A 213 -14.35 -4.01 -6.35
CA ARG A 213 -14.51 -2.55 -6.25
C ARG A 213 -13.17 -1.87 -6.48
N PRO A 214 -13.00 -1.18 -7.63
CA PRO A 214 -11.80 -0.40 -7.91
C PRO A 214 -11.68 0.80 -6.97
N ASP A 215 -10.46 1.31 -6.80
CA ASP A 215 -10.25 2.62 -6.19
C ASP A 215 -10.88 3.69 -7.07
N GLN A 216 -11.59 4.65 -6.47
CA GLN A 216 -12.18 5.74 -7.23
C GLN A 216 -11.18 6.89 -7.36
N PRO A 217 -11.14 7.58 -8.52
CA PRO A 217 -10.31 8.76 -8.70
C PRO A 217 -10.65 9.86 -7.69
N ARG A 218 -9.67 10.65 -7.29
CA ARG A 218 -9.89 11.82 -6.43
C ARG A 218 -10.96 12.74 -7.03
N ALA A 219 -12.07 12.93 -6.34
CA ALA A 219 -13.09 13.89 -6.74
C ALA A 219 -12.46 15.30 -6.77
N GLY A 220 -12.61 16.01 -7.92
CA GLY A 220 -12.09 17.37 -8.11
C GLY A 220 -10.62 17.47 -8.53
N ALA A 221 -9.95 16.37 -8.88
CA ALA A 221 -8.62 16.42 -9.44
C ALA A 221 -8.62 17.21 -10.77
N ARG A 222 -7.73 18.19 -10.91
CA ARG A 222 -7.47 18.83 -12.21
C ARG A 222 -6.57 17.90 -13.00
N PHE A 223 -7.09 17.33 -14.06
CA PHE A 223 -6.31 16.46 -14.94
C PHE A 223 -5.30 17.28 -15.74
N ARG A 224 -4.08 16.76 -15.82
CA ARG A 224 -3.01 17.26 -16.69
C ARG A 224 -3.21 16.69 -18.08
N ARG A 225 -2.64 17.32 -19.07
CA ARG A 225 -2.62 16.75 -20.44
C ARG A 225 -1.82 15.46 -20.53
N PHE A 226 -0.77 15.31 -19.70
CA PHE A 226 0.00 14.09 -19.49
C PHE A 226 0.77 14.17 -18.15
N GLY A 227 1.30 13.04 -17.69
CA GLY A 227 1.98 12.96 -16.39
C GLY A 227 1.01 13.14 -15.22
N ASN A 228 -0.22 12.66 -15.35
CA ASN A 228 -1.19 12.64 -14.26
C ASN A 228 -0.68 11.70 -13.16
N PRO A 229 -0.87 12.04 -11.88
CA PRO A 229 -0.55 11.14 -10.77
C PRO A 229 -1.28 9.79 -10.92
N ASP A 230 -0.64 8.71 -10.44
CA ASP A 230 -1.21 7.37 -10.60
C ASP A 230 -2.50 7.16 -9.81
N ASP A 231 -2.71 7.93 -8.74
CA ASP A 231 -3.87 7.90 -7.86
C ASP A 231 -5.14 8.55 -8.45
N VAL A 232 -5.02 9.23 -9.59
CA VAL A 232 -6.22 9.75 -10.30
C VAL A 232 -6.88 8.72 -11.21
N PHE A 233 -6.24 7.56 -11.41
CA PHE A 233 -6.80 6.46 -12.19
C PHE A 233 -7.41 5.41 -11.27
N ALA A 234 -8.61 4.96 -11.58
CA ALA A 234 -9.16 3.75 -10.97
C ALA A 234 -8.31 2.55 -11.37
N GLN A 235 -7.95 1.71 -10.40
CA GLN A 235 -7.07 0.56 -10.60
C GLN A 235 -7.69 -0.70 -10.01
N SER A 236 -7.49 -1.86 -10.63
CA SER A 236 -7.90 -3.13 -10.05
C SER A 236 -6.96 -3.56 -8.92
N ARG A 237 -7.50 -4.28 -7.96
CA ARG A 237 -6.76 -4.84 -6.83
C ARG A 237 -7.02 -6.36 -6.77
N PRO A 238 -6.06 -7.16 -6.37
CA PRO A 238 -4.73 -6.87 -5.81
C PRO A 238 -3.65 -6.51 -6.84
N LYS A 239 -3.99 -6.32 -8.10
CA LYS A 239 -3.06 -5.98 -9.20
C LYS A 239 -2.45 -4.57 -9.07
N SER A 240 -2.47 -3.97 -7.88
CA SER A 240 -1.84 -2.66 -7.63
C SER A 240 -0.35 -2.69 -7.93
N GLY A 241 0.10 -1.68 -8.67
CA GLY A 241 1.49 -1.59 -9.12
C GLY A 241 1.71 -2.08 -10.56
N LEU A 242 0.67 -2.56 -11.24
CA LEU A 242 0.72 -2.87 -12.68
C LEU A 242 0.45 -1.64 -13.55
N ILE A 243 0.04 -0.51 -12.98
CA ILE A 243 -0.06 0.74 -13.73
C ILE A 243 1.34 1.20 -14.18
N THR A 244 1.47 1.60 -15.43
CA THR A 244 2.67 2.30 -15.89
C THR A 244 2.78 3.62 -15.15
N GLN A 245 3.79 3.78 -14.31
CA GLN A 245 3.96 4.93 -13.43
C GLN A 245 4.02 6.24 -14.19
N ALA A 246 3.57 7.33 -13.58
CA ALA A 246 3.45 8.64 -14.23
C ALA A 246 4.73 9.08 -14.95
N GLU A 247 5.87 8.90 -14.32
CA GLU A 247 7.18 9.27 -14.89
C GLU A 247 7.55 8.40 -16.10
N VAL A 248 7.33 7.08 -15.99
CA VAL A 248 7.57 6.12 -17.08
C VAL A 248 6.60 6.37 -18.22
N ARG A 249 5.34 6.64 -17.91
CA ARG A 249 4.27 6.96 -18.86
C ARG A 249 4.59 8.21 -19.67
N ALA A 250 5.06 9.28 -18.99
CA ALA A 250 5.46 10.51 -19.64
C ALA A 250 6.65 10.28 -20.62
N ILE A 251 7.64 9.49 -20.23
CA ILE A 251 8.78 9.13 -21.10
C ILE A 251 8.31 8.28 -22.28
N ALA A 252 7.43 7.28 -22.04
CA ALA A 252 6.90 6.42 -23.10
C ALA A 252 6.11 7.22 -24.14
N LEU A 253 5.24 8.14 -23.71
CA LEU A 253 4.49 9.02 -24.60
C LEU A 253 5.38 9.95 -25.42
N ALA A 254 6.46 10.46 -24.82
CA ALA A 254 7.47 11.23 -25.55
C ALA A 254 8.19 10.37 -26.62
N GLN A 255 8.51 9.10 -26.32
CA GLN A 255 9.11 8.18 -27.30
C GLN A 255 8.15 7.78 -28.42
N LEU A 256 6.86 7.68 -28.13
CA LEU A 256 5.81 7.39 -29.10
C LEU A 256 5.58 8.54 -30.11
N ASP A 257 5.99 9.76 -29.76
CA ASP A 257 5.82 10.97 -30.59
C ASP A 257 4.39 11.18 -31.04
N VAL A 258 3.46 11.08 -30.08
CA VAL A 258 2.00 11.19 -30.33
C VAL A 258 1.67 12.59 -30.81
N GLN A 259 1.07 12.68 -32.01
CA GLN A 259 0.59 13.93 -32.59
C GLN A 259 -0.94 14.07 -32.38
N PRO A 260 -1.50 15.29 -32.54
CA PRO A 260 -2.94 15.51 -32.33
C PRO A 260 -3.86 14.58 -33.12
N GLU A 261 -3.48 14.20 -34.34
CA GLU A 261 -4.26 13.36 -35.27
C GLU A 261 -3.87 11.88 -35.22
N SER A 262 -2.93 11.49 -34.34
CA SER A 262 -2.42 10.13 -34.29
C SER A 262 -3.49 9.09 -33.98
N VAL A 263 -3.38 7.95 -34.65
CA VAL A 263 -4.02 6.70 -34.24
C VAL A 263 -3.04 5.96 -33.35
N VAL A 264 -3.45 5.70 -32.11
CA VAL A 264 -2.58 5.06 -31.10
C VAL A 264 -3.22 3.76 -30.62
N TRP A 265 -2.39 2.70 -30.49
CA TRP A 265 -2.81 1.47 -29.80
C TRP A 265 -2.03 1.33 -28.49
N ASP A 266 -2.77 1.06 -27.41
CA ASP A 266 -2.23 0.68 -26.10
C ASP A 266 -2.59 -0.80 -25.85
N ILE A 267 -1.59 -1.69 -25.92
CA ILE A 267 -1.76 -3.14 -25.85
C ILE A 267 -1.39 -3.63 -24.44
N GLY A 268 -2.33 -4.32 -23.80
CA GLY A 268 -2.25 -4.65 -22.37
C GLY A 268 -2.44 -3.39 -21.53
N ALA A 269 -3.51 -2.68 -21.82
CA ALA A 269 -3.74 -1.32 -21.32
C ALA A 269 -4.01 -1.27 -19.80
N GLY A 270 -4.37 -2.40 -19.17
CA GLY A 270 -4.69 -2.46 -17.75
C GLY A 270 -5.78 -1.45 -17.37
N SER A 271 -5.46 -0.51 -16.49
CA SER A 271 -6.39 0.59 -16.13
C SER A 271 -6.58 1.65 -17.22
N GLY A 272 -5.85 1.57 -18.33
CA GLY A 272 -5.91 2.52 -19.44
C GLY A 272 -5.11 3.80 -19.24
N ALA A 273 -4.24 3.89 -18.26
CA ALA A 273 -3.55 5.15 -17.95
C ALA A 273 -2.71 5.69 -19.12
N VAL A 274 -2.02 4.83 -19.87
CA VAL A 274 -1.26 5.25 -21.07
C VAL A 274 -2.21 5.66 -22.19
N ALA A 275 -3.25 4.86 -22.44
CA ALA A 275 -4.26 5.17 -23.46
C ALA A 275 -4.97 6.50 -23.20
N ILE A 276 -5.29 6.79 -21.94
CA ILE A 276 -5.97 8.03 -21.54
C ILE A 276 -5.08 9.24 -21.82
N GLU A 277 -3.82 9.22 -21.40
CA GLU A 277 -2.90 10.33 -21.67
C GLU A 277 -2.54 10.44 -23.16
N ALA A 278 -2.44 9.30 -23.86
CA ALA A 278 -2.32 9.31 -25.32
C ALA A 278 -3.53 9.98 -25.98
N ALA A 279 -4.77 9.72 -25.49
CA ALA A 279 -5.99 10.34 -26.03
C ALA A 279 -6.10 11.84 -25.71
N GLN A 280 -5.54 12.28 -24.58
CA GLN A 280 -5.43 13.72 -24.29
C GLN A 280 -4.46 14.45 -25.23
N LEU A 281 -3.43 13.75 -25.72
CA LEU A 281 -2.48 14.27 -26.73
C LEU A 281 -3.08 14.18 -28.13
N ALA A 282 -3.56 12.99 -28.52
CA ALA A 282 -4.18 12.71 -29.82
C ALA A 282 -5.67 13.12 -29.85
N HIS A 283 -5.95 14.36 -29.49
CA HIS A 283 -7.32 14.85 -29.30
C HIS A 283 -8.14 15.01 -30.60
N LEU A 284 -7.52 14.99 -31.75
CA LEU A 284 -8.09 14.95 -33.10
C LEU A 284 -7.95 13.57 -33.75
N GLY A 285 -7.28 12.64 -33.10
CA GLY A 285 -7.05 11.27 -33.53
C GLY A 285 -7.93 10.27 -32.78
N MET A 286 -7.48 9.02 -32.72
CA MET A 286 -8.18 7.94 -32.02
C MET A 286 -7.20 7.07 -31.26
N VAL A 287 -7.57 6.63 -30.06
CA VAL A 287 -6.78 5.70 -29.25
C VAL A 287 -7.60 4.44 -29.00
N TYR A 288 -6.97 3.28 -29.20
CA TYR A 288 -7.55 1.96 -28.94
C TYR A 288 -6.80 1.32 -27.78
N ALA A 289 -7.49 1.17 -26.66
CA ALA A 289 -6.96 0.52 -25.45
C ALA A 289 -7.40 -0.96 -25.45
N ILE A 290 -6.45 -1.85 -25.70
CA ILE A 290 -6.69 -3.29 -25.88
C ILE A 290 -6.37 -4.01 -24.57
N GLU A 291 -7.36 -4.70 -24.00
CA GLU A 291 -7.20 -5.42 -22.73
C GLU A 291 -8.01 -6.74 -22.75
N GLN A 292 -7.37 -7.80 -22.30
CA GLN A 292 -7.99 -9.15 -22.26
C GLN A 292 -8.75 -9.42 -20.96
N ASP A 293 -8.34 -8.80 -19.86
CA ASP A 293 -9.02 -8.94 -18.57
C ASP A 293 -10.28 -8.07 -18.55
N VAL A 294 -11.44 -8.70 -18.31
CA VAL A 294 -12.73 -8.01 -18.33
C VAL A 294 -12.85 -6.95 -17.23
N ALA A 295 -12.23 -7.17 -16.07
CA ALA A 295 -12.26 -6.21 -14.98
C ALA A 295 -11.44 -4.96 -15.34
N ASP A 296 -10.26 -5.14 -15.90
CA ASP A 296 -9.40 -4.05 -16.35
C ASP A 296 -10.01 -3.31 -17.57
N TYR A 297 -10.67 -4.03 -18.50
CA TYR A 297 -11.47 -3.42 -19.56
C TYR A 297 -12.53 -2.44 -19.02
N HIS A 298 -13.26 -2.84 -17.96
CA HIS A 298 -14.24 -1.93 -17.33
C HIS A 298 -13.59 -0.73 -16.65
N LEU A 299 -12.37 -0.88 -16.15
CA LEU A 299 -11.59 0.25 -15.61
C LEU A 299 -11.20 1.24 -16.69
N ILE A 300 -10.78 0.78 -17.87
CA ILE A 300 -10.50 1.67 -19.02
C ILE A 300 -11.72 2.53 -19.33
N VAL A 301 -12.91 1.90 -19.42
CA VAL A 301 -14.16 2.61 -19.70
C VAL A 301 -14.47 3.65 -18.61
N ALA A 302 -14.37 3.26 -17.34
CA ALA A 302 -14.65 4.14 -16.22
C ALA A 302 -13.67 5.33 -16.15
N ASN A 303 -12.38 5.06 -16.35
CA ASN A 303 -11.35 6.10 -16.38
C ASN A 303 -11.55 7.05 -17.58
N ALA A 304 -11.82 6.52 -18.76
CA ALA A 304 -12.10 7.34 -19.95
C ALA A 304 -13.29 8.28 -19.74
N GLN A 305 -14.36 7.80 -19.10
CA GLN A 305 -15.52 8.62 -18.72
C GLN A 305 -15.12 9.71 -17.71
N THR A 306 -14.34 9.37 -16.69
CA THR A 306 -13.86 10.31 -15.67
C THR A 306 -13.04 11.45 -16.28
N PHE A 307 -12.21 11.13 -17.27
CA PHE A 307 -11.39 12.11 -18.00
C PHE A 307 -12.15 12.82 -19.13
N GLY A 308 -13.41 12.46 -19.38
CA GLY A 308 -14.26 13.08 -20.40
C GLY A 308 -13.79 12.82 -21.83
N LEU A 309 -13.12 11.71 -22.10
CA LEU A 309 -12.50 11.41 -23.39
C LEU A 309 -13.52 10.79 -24.35
N ARG A 310 -13.54 11.30 -25.59
CA ARG A 310 -14.34 10.76 -26.71
C ARG A 310 -13.47 10.08 -27.77
N SER A 311 -12.16 10.36 -27.78
CA SER A 311 -11.20 9.83 -28.73
C SER A 311 -10.56 8.50 -28.27
N LEU A 312 -11.09 7.86 -27.20
CA LEU A 312 -10.62 6.59 -26.70
C LEU A 312 -11.70 5.52 -26.84
N THR A 313 -11.32 4.38 -27.42
CA THR A 313 -12.14 3.17 -27.53
C THR A 313 -11.46 2.04 -26.76
N ALA A 314 -12.15 1.50 -25.77
CA ALA A 314 -11.71 0.28 -25.10
C ALA A 314 -12.07 -0.94 -25.98
N VAL A 315 -11.12 -1.85 -26.14
CA VAL A 315 -11.27 -3.09 -26.93
C VAL A 315 -11.01 -4.29 -26.02
N HIS A 316 -12.08 -5.05 -25.74
CA HIS A 316 -11.95 -6.27 -24.94
C HIS A 316 -11.51 -7.43 -25.81
N GLY A 317 -10.35 -8.02 -25.50
CA GLY A 317 -9.85 -9.22 -26.17
C GLY A 317 -8.32 -9.33 -26.13
N MET A 318 -7.84 -10.46 -26.62
CA MET A 318 -6.42 -10.81 -26.60
C MET A 318 -5.72 -10.37 -27.89
N ALA A 319 -4.68 -9.51 -27.74
CA ALA A 319 -3.78 -9.18 -28.85
C ALA A 319 -2.92 -10.41 -29.22
N PRO A 320 -2.62 -10.67 -30.51
CA PRO A 320 -2.98 -9.84 -31.67
C PRO A 320 -4.32 -10.17 -32.31
N ALA A 321 -5.12 -11.10 -31.77
CA ALA A 321 -6.35 -11.58 -32.40
C ALA A 321 -7.43 -10.49 -32.63
N VAL A 322 -7.38 -9.39 -31.86
CA VAL A 322 -8.34 -8.26 -31.97
C VAL A 322 -7.84 -7.12 -32.86
N PHE A 323 -6.73 -7.28 -33.58
CA PHE A 323 -6.19 -6.23 -34.44
C PHE A 323 -7.02 -6.05 -35.74
N ASP A 324 -7.68 -7.12 -36.18
CA ASP A 324 -8.52 -7.07 -37.38
C ASP A 324 -9.68 -6.07 -37.20
N GLY A 325 -9.79 -5.16 -38.15
CA GLY A 325 -10.81 -4.11 -38.13
C GLY A 325 -10.41 -2.82 -37.40
N LEU A 326 -9.26 -2.78 -36.71
CA LEU A 326 -8.74 -1.55 -36.15
C LEU A 326 -7.97 -0.74 -37.22
N PRO A 327 -8.09 0.60 -37.22
CA PRO A 327 -7.29 1.45 -38.10
C PRO A 327 -5.79 1.28 -37.84
N ALA A 328 -4.97 1.26 -38.91
CA ALA A 328 -3.53 1.14 -38.78
C ALA A 328 -2.96 2.28 -37.91
N PRO A 329 -2.17 1.97 -36.87
CA PRO A 329 -1.69 2.95 -35.91
C PRO A 329 -0.44 3.70 -36.36
N ASP A 330 -0.32 4.94 -35.90
CA ASP A 330 0.88 5.75 -36.01
C ASP A 330 1.85 5.44 -34.85
N ALA A 331 1.27 5.04 -33.69
CA ALA A 331 2.04 4.70 -32.49
C ALA A 331 1.42 3.51 -31.78
N ILE A 332 2.26 2.61 -31.25
CA ILE A 332 1.85 1.48 -30.42
C ILE A 332 2.66 1.48 -29.13
N PHE A 333 1.95 1.42 -28.01
CA PHE A 333 2.53 1.08 -26.72
C PHE A 333 2.17 -0.36 -26.35
N ILE A 334 3.12 -1.12 -25.80
CA ILE A 334 2.88 -2.45 -25.23
C ILE A 334 3.24 -2.40 -23.75
N GLY A 335 2.24 -2.44 -22.87
CA GLY A 335 2.40 -2.43 -21.42
C GLY A 335 2.31 -3.82 -20.79
N GLY A 336 1.54 -4.72 -21.39
CA GLY A 336 1.36 -6.10 -20.94
C GLY A 336 1.98 -7.10 -21.90
N LEU A 337 2.97 -7.86 -21.43
CA LEU A 337 3.63 -8.92 -22.21
C LEU A 337 3.09 -10.29 -21.77
N GLY A 338 2.43 -10.98 -22.67
CA GLY A 338 2.03 -12.38 -22.48
C GLY A 338 3.20 -13.35 -22.71
N LYS A 339 2.89 -14.64 -22.81
CA LYS A 339 3.91 -15.69 -23.04
C LYS A 339 4.50 -15.67 -24.47
N GLU A 340 3.77 -15.16 -25.46
CA GLU A 340 4.16 -15.14 -26.88
C GLU A 340 4.71 -13.77 -27.31
N VAL A 341 5.70 -13.26 -26.58
CA VAL A 341 6.26 -11.90 -26.75
C VAL A 341 6.67 -11.60 -28.20
N ALA A 342 7.42 -12.48 -28.85
CA ALA A 342 7.91 -12.27 -30.21
C ALA A 342 6.76 -12.14 -31.22
N ARG A 343 5.77 -13.03 -31.16
CA ARG A 343 4.60 -13.02 -32.04
C ARG A 343 3.78 -11.74 -31.88
N LEU A 344 3.59 -11.28 -30.63
CA LEU A 344 2.89 -10.03 -30.37
C LEU A 344 3.61 -8.82 -30.98
N ILE A 345 4.94 -8.74 -30.79
CA ILE A 345 5.76 -7.66 -31.30
C ILE A 345 5.77 -7.65 -32.84
N GLU A 346 5.91 -8.82 -33.48
CA GLU A 346 5.85 -8.97 -34.95
C GLU A 346 4.50 -8.48 -35.51
N ALA A 347 3.39 -8.92 -34.92
CA ALA A 347 2.06 -8.50 -35.31
C ALA A 347 1.83 -6.99 -35.13
N ALA A 348 2.25 -6.46 -33.98
CA ALA A 348 2.16 -5.03 -33.68
C ALA A 348 3.00 -4.19 -34.66
N TYR A 349 4.26 -4.57 -34.91
CA TYR A 349 5.10 -3.89 -35.89
C TYR A 349 4.54 -3.99 -37.30
N GLY A 350 3.96 -5.15 -37.67
CA GLY A 350 3.27 -5.33 -38.94
C GLY A 350 2.14 -4.36 -39.17
N ALA A 351 1.32 -4.10 -38.14
CA ALA A 351 0.18 -3.20 -38.17
C ALA A 351 0.54 -1.70 -38.24
N LEU A 352 1.71 -1.30 -37.77
CA LEU A 352 2.15 0.10 -37.79
C LEU A 352 2.15 0.68 -39.21
N ARG A 353 1.79 1.95 -39.31
CA ARG A 353 2.03 2.75 -40.52
C ARG A 353 3.54 2.95 -40.77
N PRO A 354 3.97 3.16 -42.02
CA PRO A 354 5.34 3.62 -42.31
C PRO A 354 5.67 4.86 -41.49
N GLY A 355 6.85 4.92 -40.88
CA GLY A 355 7.24 5.98 -39.95
C GLY A 355 6.70 5.85 -38.53
N GLY A 356 5.74 4.95 -38.31
CA GLY A 356 5.12 4.72 -36.99
C GLY A 356 6.08 4.17 -35.95
N ARG A 357 5.78 4.36 -34.68
CA ARG A 357 6.63 4.01 -33.53
C ARG A 357 6.01 2.95 -32.65
N LEU A 358 6.82 1.98 -32.26
CA LEU A 358 6.51 0.95 -31.29
C LEU A 358 7.37 1.15 -30.03
N VAL A 359 6.75 1.26 -28.87
CA VAL A 359 7.43 1.33 -27.57
C VAL A 359 6.89 0.21 -26.67
N VAL A 360 7.79 -0.54 -26.08
CA VAL A 360 7.49 -1.67 -25.20
C VAL A 360 8.02 -1.38 -23.81
N ASN A 361 7.17 -1.47 -22.80
CA ASN A 361 7.52 -1.37 -21.38
C ASN A 361 7.81 -2.76 -20.80
N VAL A 362 8.98 -2.94 -20.21
CA VAL A 362 9.45 -4.24 -19.72
C VAL A 362 9.97 -4.11 -18.28
N ALA A 363 9.40 -4.85 -17.37
CA ALA A 363 9.77 -4.84 -15.94
C ALA A 363 10.58 -6.08 -15.50
N SER A 364 10.80 -7.08 -16.38
CA SER A 364 11.55 -8.30 -16.07
C SER A 364 12.72 -8.53 -17.02
N LEU A 365 13.80 -9.12 -16.51
CA LEU A 365 15.00 -9.42 -17.31
C LEU A 365 14.72 -10.49 -18.38
N ASP A 366 13.86 -11.48 -18.08
CA ASP A 366 13.51 -12.53 -19.02
C ASP A 366 12.82 -11.95 -20.26
N ASN A 367 11.84 -11.08 -20.06
CA ASN A 367 11.15 -10.39 -21.13
C ASN A 367 12.05 -9.38 -21.85
N LEU A 368 12.98 -8.73 -21.16
CA LEU A 368 13.91 -7.77 -21.77
C LEU A 368 14.71 -8.39 -22.92
N SER A 369 15.29 -9.56 -22.70
CA SER A 369 16.06 -10.28 -23.72
C SER A 369 15.19 -10.67 -24.92
N ALA A 370 13.99 -11.20 -24.65
CA ALA A 370 13.06 -11.61 -25.70
C ALA A 370 12.55 -10.42 -26.54
N VAL A 371 12.17 -9.33 -25.90
CA VAL A 371 11.73 -8.08 -26.55
C VAL A 371 12.86 -7.50 -27.41
N TYR A 372 14.06 -7.38 -26.85
CA TYR A 372 15.21 -6.84 -27.59
C TYR A 372 15.54 -7.65 -28.81
N ALA A 373 15.55 -8.99 -28.71
CA ALA A 373 15.79 -9.88 -29.84
C ALA A 373 14.70 -9.74 -30.94
N ALA A 374 13.42 -9.69 -30.54
CA ALA A 374 12.32 -9.49 -31.48
C ALA A 374 12.40 -8.13 -32.21
N LEU A 375 12.70 -7.05 -31.51
CA LEU A 375 12.85 -5.72 -32.12
C LEU A 375 14.06 -5.65 -33.09
N LYS A 376 15.16 -6.30 -32.74
CA LYS A 376 16.35 -6.36 -33.63
C LYS A 376 16.09 -7.07 -34.94
N HIS A 377 15.17 -8.04 -34.93
CA HIS A 377 14.82 -8.80 -36.17
C HIS A 377 14.30 -7.89 -37.29
N PHE A 378 13.75 -6.71 -36.99
CA PHE A 378 13.30 -5.75 -38.00
C PHE A 378 14.42 -5.00 -38.73
N GLY A 379 15.67 -5.21 -38.36
CA GLY A 379 16.82 -4.58 -39.01
C GLY A 379 16.86 -3.05 -38.85
N ARG A 380 16.20 -2.53 -37.79
CA ARG A 380 16.15 -1.09 -37.48
C ARG A 380 16.90 -0.80 -36.18
N PRO A 381 17.38 0.43 -35.97
CA PRO A 381 17.92 0.84 -34.69
C PRO A 381 16.90 0.67 -33.59
N VAL A 382 17.25 -0.01 -32.49
CA VAL A 382 16.45 -0.17 -31.31
C VAL A 382 16.94 0.82 -30.28
N SER A 383 16.04 1.69 -29.79
CA SER A 383 16.32 2.50 -28.61
C SER A 383 16.05 1.64 -27.36
N ALA A 384 16.91 1.74 -26.36
CA ALA A 384 16.73 1.07 -25.08
C ALA A 384 17.04 2.07 -23.95
N LEU A 385 16.09 2.26 -23.05
CA LEU A 385 16.22 3.17 -21.92
C LEU A 385 15.89 2.40 -20.64
N LEU A 386 16.79 2.43 -19.65
CA LEU A 386 16.52 1.99 -18.29
C LEU A 386 16.03 3.19 -17.48
N VAL A 387 14.87 3.05 -16.87
CA VAL A 387 14.27 4.06 -15.97
C VAL A 387 14.39 3.57 -14.54
N ASN A 388 15.19 4.26 -13.73
CA ASN A 388 15.30 4.04 -12.30
C ASN A 388 14.63 5.21 -11.57
N LEU A 389 13.70 4.89 -10.69
CA LEU A 389 12.98 5.87 -9.89
C LEU A 389 13.21 5.60 -8.39
N ALA A 390 13.26 6.67 -7.61
CA ALA A 390 13.20 6.59 -6.16
C ALA A 390 12.28 7.71 -5.67
N ARG A 391 11.36 7.37 -4.75
CA ARG A 391 10.42 8.32 -4.18
C ARG A 391 10.87 8.72 -2.79
N GLY A 392 10.94 10.03 -2.54
CA GLY A 392 11.22 10.57 -1.22
C GLY A 392 9.99 10.47 -0.33
N THR A 393 10.15 9.86 0.83
CA THR A 393 9.15 9.80 1.91
C THR A 393 9.74 10.47 3.16
N GLU A 394 8.99 11.38 3.76
CA GLU A 394 9.40 11.99 5.01
C GLU A 394 9.14 11.03 6.17
N GLN A 395 10.19 10.69 6.92
CA GLN A 395 10.11 9.84 8.11
C GLN A 395 10.95 10.45 9.22
N LEU A 396 10.32 10.75 10.36
CA LEU A 396 11.02 11.28 11.55
C LEU A 396 11.94 12.47 11.22
N GLU A 397 11.39 13.50 10.58
CA GLU A 397 12.10 14.73 10.17
C GLU A 397 13.25 14.51 9.15
N THR A 398 13.34 13.34 8.56
CA THR A 398 14.33 13.02 7.52
C THR A 398 13.66 12.54 6.25
N LEU A 399 14.11 13.05 5.09
CA LEU A 399 13.70 12.57 3.78
C LEU A 399 14.44 11.27 3.47
N ARG A 400 13.72 10.17 3.30
CA ARG A 400 14.28 8.90 2.81
C ARG A 400 13.80 8.61 1.40
N PHE A 401 14.67 8.01 0.58
CA PHE A 401 14.32 7.60 -0.77
C PHE A 401 14.08 6.08 -0.79
N GLU A 402 12.89 5.69 -1.24
CA GLU A 402 12.53 4.30 -1.50
C GLU A 402 12.64 4.03 -3.00
N ALA A 403 13.43 3.01 -3.37
CA ALA A 403 13.60 2.63 -4.75
C ALA A 403 12.31 1.98 -5.27
N VAL A 404 11.91 2.38 -6.46
CA VAL A 404 10.83 1.75 -7.22
C VAL A 404 11.46 0.74 -8.17
N ASN A 405 10.79 -0.38 -8.44
CA ASN A 405 11.29 -1.38 -9.37
C ASN A 405 11.66 -0.75 -10.70
N PRO A 406 12.90 -0.95 -11.19
CA PRO A 406 13.33 -0.40 -12.46
C PRO A 406 12.53 -1.00 -13.61
N THR A 407 12.34 -0.20 -14.67
CA THR A 407 11.70 -0.67 -15.89
C THR A 407 12.51 -0.27 -17.10
N PHE A 408 12.33 -1.00 -18.20
CA PHE A 408 13.00 -0.72 -19.47
C PHE A 408 11.96 -0.30 -20.50
N LEU A 409 12.28 0.77 -21.25
CA LEU A 409 11.53 1.18 -22.42
C LEU A 409 12.37 0.87 -23.65
N LEU A 410 11.85 -0.04 -24.50
CA LEU A 410 12.49 -0.36 -25.77
C LEU A 410 11.62 0.15 -26.92
N GLY A 411 12.24 0.79 -27.88
CA GLY A 411 11.51 1.39 -28.99
C GLY A 411 12.15 1.12 -30.36
N VAL A 412 11.29 1.07 -31.39
CA VAL A 412 11.69 0.96 -32.79
C VAL A 412 10.76 1.80 -33.66
N THR A 413 11.30 2.39 -34.71
CA THR A 413 10.50 3.11 -35.73
C THR A 413 10.39 2.26 -36.98
N LYS A 414 9.18 2.12 -37.53
CA LYS A 414 8.94 1.42 -38.80
C LYS A 414 9.48 2.24 -39.94
N GLY A 415 10.25 1.61 -40.82
CA GLY A 415 10.80 2.29 -42.00
C GLY A 415 9.72 2.81 -42.94
N ASN A 416 9.98 3.94 -43.55
CA ASN A 416 9.21 4.37 -44.71
C ASN A 416 9.46 3.35 -45.83
N GLY A 417 8.44 2.55 -46.16
CA GLY A 417 8.54 1.57 -47.23
C GLY A 417 9.11 2.24 -48.49
N LYS A 418 10.21 1.67 -49.03
CA LYS A 418 10.62 1.99 -50.38
C LYS A 418 9.83 1.15 -51.34
#